data_d2d8731cc2ae8acda40bc3260575cc14
#
_entry.id   d2d8731cc2ae8acda40bc3260575cc14
#
_cell.length_a   1.000
_cell.length_b   1.000
_cell.length_c   1.000
_cell.angle_alpha   90.00
_cell.angle_beta   90.00
_cell.angle_gamma   90.00
#
_symmetry.space_group_name_H-M   'P 1'
#
loop_
_entity.id
_entity.type
_entity.pdbx_description
1 polymer ?
#
loop_
_entity_poly.entity_id
_entity_poly.type
_entity_poly.pdbx_seq_one_letter_code
_entity_poly.pdbx_strand_id
1 'polypeptide(L)'
;LDDANLRLGFFVVYHRNSFKEPARTTWIEGWKVEYMAIARPESFHRTPIVIIGGAFQNFNSYKYCVEQLLDAGPIVLIDLPSMGANQQIRNIDTGLSAGTLELGDLAKMLGVWLDIEGLDKVSVMGMSLGSVVASCLADQRPELIDRMILMGVMQKTRKSWRMLLEESLHLMREQRMDEFGQAVILYLVNHAKMDKTKMSPTAKRLFFRQMAEFTATEQERYEINCNRLLRLTDVPIPQCKVLVACGQYDSFTLPHENANFALQCPDMEYAQIANADHVPQLQRRKETMHLFATFLKDESIQHLDGIIPFSRAQMLEMERRGEERVQIQHPETFLSYRHSDLVIATEVVDLNYFGVLLRFESDLAAIAAKYPRDLALHLSDEEGAFQIECLIFAEDGPYIRALFKHGSFELAERLLRFVGRQKQEQTLLEAVS
;
A
#
# COMPACT_ATOMS: atom_id res chain seq x y z
N LEU A 1 9.09 -11.49 -40.23
CA LEU A 1 8.41 -10.24 -40.65
C LEU A 1 6.97 -10.13 -40.13
N ASP A 2 6.32 -11.24 -39.73
CA ASP A 2 4.92 -11.26 -39.32
C ASP A 2 4.69 -10.83 -37.85
N ASP A 3 5.58 -11.16 -36.92
CA ASP A 3 5.46 -10.83 -35.52
C ASP A 3 5.56 -9.32 -35.24
N ALA A 4 6.41 -8.61 -35.95
CA ALA A 4 6.56 -7.15 -35.82
C ALA A 4 5.31 -6.39 -36.30
N ASN A 5 4.63 -6.90 -37.32
CA ASN A 5 3.41 -6.29 -37.86
C ASN A 5 2.17 -6.53 -36.98
N LEU A 6 2.07 -7.68 -36.33
CA LEU A 6 1.00 -7.96 -35.34
C LEU A 6 1.14 -7.06 -34.13
N ARG A 7 2.35 -6.83 -33.62
CA ARG A 7 2.62 -5.91 -32.51
C ARG A 7 2.33 -4.45 -32.84
N LEU A 8 2.55 -4.02 -34.09
CA LEU A 8 2.24 -2.67 -34.58
C LEU A 8 0.72 -2.35 -34.57
N GLY A 9 -0.15 -3.35 -34.68
CA GLY A 9 -1.62 -3.15 -34.57
C GLY A 9 -2.13 -3.09 -33.13
N PHE A 10 -1.42 -3.73 -32.19
CA PHE A 10 -1.82 -3.78 -30.78
C PHE A 10 -1.38 -2.52 -30.01
N PHE A 11 -0.15 -2.03 -30.18
CA PHE A 11 0.34 -0.84 -29.52
C PHE A 11 0.08 0.43 -30.34
N VAL A 12 -0.42 1.48 -29.68
CA VAL A 12 -0.52 2.83 -30.23
C VAL A 12 0.78 3.58 -29.97
N VAL A 13 1.26 4.35 -30.94
CA VAL A 13 2.44 5.20 -30.74
C VAL A 13 2.12 6.24 -29.67
N TYR A 14 2.95 6.28 -28.64
CA TYR A 14 2.75 7.21 -27.51
C TYR A 14 2.88 8.67 -27.95
N HIS A 15 1.93 9.48 -27.51
CA HIS A 15 1.96 10.93 -27.60
C HIS A 15 1.34 11.56 -26.35
N ARG A 16 1.56 12.85 -26.12
CA ARG A 16 1.11 13.57 -24.90
C ARG A 16 -0.39 13.47 -24.61
N ASN A 17 -1.20 13.20 -25.62
CA ASN A 17 -2.66 13.07 -25.48
C ASN A 17 -3.12 11.61 -25.38
N SER A 18 -2.25 10.60 -25.40
CA SER A 18 -2.64 9.18 -25.35
C SER A 18 -3.57 8.87 -24.16
N PHE A 19 -3.36 9.52 -23.02
CA PHE A 19 -4.24 9.37 -21.83
C PHE A 19 -5.60 10.06 -21.93
N LYS A 20 -5.90 10.75 -23.02
CA LYS A 20 -7.24 11.31 -23.32
C LYS A 20 -8.05 10.38 -24.22
N GLU A 21 -7.41 9.40 -24.83
CA GLU A 21 -8.08 8.42 -25.64
C GLU A 21 -8.84 7.43 -24.75
N PRO A 22 -9.98 6.88 -25.24
CA PRO A 22 -10.71 5.88 -24.49
C PRO A 22 -9.87 4.62 -24.32
N ALA A 23 -9.96 3.98 -23.17
CA ALA A 23 -9.37 2.67 -22.94
C ALA A 23 -9.98 1.64 -23.91
N ARG A 24 -9.18 0.67 -24.31
CA ARG A 24 -9.66 -0.51 -25.02
C ARG A 24 -10.30 -1.49 -24.06
N THR A 25 -11.14 -2.35 -24.57
CA THR A 25 -11.91 -3.31 -23.77
C THR A 25 -11.84 -4.69 -24.41
N THR A 26 -11.55 -5.70 -23.60
CA THR A 26 -11.73 -7.12 -23.94
C THR A 26 -12.68 -7.75 -22.94
N TRP A 27 -13.58 -8.61 -23.40
CA TRP A 27 -14.51 -9.33 -22.55
C TRP A 27 -14.05 -10.77 -22.37
N ILE A 28 -13.97 -11.21 -21.11
CA ILE A 28 -13.58 -12.57 -20.73
C ILE A 28 -14.64 -13.13 -19.79
N GLU A 29 -15.39 -14.14 -20.25
CA GLU A 29 -16.44 -14.82 -19.48
C GLU A 29 -17.41 -13.83 -18.80
N GLY A 30 -17.88 -12.82 -19.55
CA GLY A 30 -18.78 -11.77 -19.05
C GLY A 30 -18.13 -10.71 -18.14
N TRP A 31 -16.81 -10.73 -17.97
CA TRP A 31 -16.04 -9.71 -17.27
C TRP A 31 -15.33 -8.77 -18.22
N LYS A 32 -15.38 -7.48 -17.94
CA LYS A 32 -14.70 -6.45 -18.71
C LYS A 32 -13.26 -6.29 -18.21
N VAL A 33 -12.30 -6.37 -19.11
CA VAL A 33 -10.91 -5.97 -18.90
C VAL A 33 -10.67 -4.69 -19.70
N GLU A 34 -10.27 -3.62 -19.03
CA GLU A 34 -9.92 -2.36 -19.68
C GLU A 34 -8.40 -2.20 -19.73
N TYR A 35 -7.89 -1.71 -20.85
CA TYR A 35 -6.45 -1.53 -21.02
C TYR A 35 -6.08 -0.40 -21.98
N MET A 36 -4.86 0.06 -21.82
CA MET A 36 -4.21 1.02 -22.70
C MET A 36 -2.85 0.44 -23.11
N ALA A 37 -2.63 0.25 -24.41
CA ALA A 37 -1.38 -0.28 -24.97
C ALA A 37 -0.66 0.80 -25.77
N ILE A 38 0.52 1.24 -25.29
CA ILE A 38 1.28 2.35 -25.85
C ILE A 38 2.76 1.98 -25.98
N ALA A 39 3.42 2.50 -27.00
CA ALA A 39 4.85 2.25 -27.23
C ALA A 39 5.54 3.41 -27.95
N ARG A 40 6.86 3.44 -27.88
CA ARG A 40 7.69 4.18 -28.83
C ARG A 40 8.14 3.24 -29.94
N PRO A 41 8.25 3.69 -31.19
CA PRO A 41 8.71 2.84 -32.30
C PRO A 41 10.04 2.15 -32.01
N GLU A 42 10.93 2.83 -31.31
CA GLU A 42 12.28 2.34 -30.97
C GLU A 42 12.24 1.19 -29.94
N SER A 43 11.15 1.05 -29.16
CA SER A 43 11.01 0.03 -28.12
C SER A 43 10.19 -1.19 -28.53
N PHE A 44 9.62 -1.25 -29.74
CA PHE A 44 8.78 -2.39 -30.18
C PHE A 44 9.47 -3.76 -30.17
N HIS A 45 10.78 -3.79 -30.26
CA HIS A 45 11.57 -5.03 -30.23
C HIS A 45 11.78 -5.57 -28.78
N ARG A 46 11.42 -4.80 -27.76
CA ARG A 46 11.61 -5.15 -26.35
C ARG A 46 10.40 -5.92 -25.81
N THR A 47 10.60 -6.62 -24.70
CA THR A 47 9.53 -7.29 -23.96
C THR A 47 8.51 -6.28 -23.49
N PRO A 48 7.20 -6.47 -23.77
CA PRO A 48 6.14 -5.60 -23.26
C PRO A 48 6.09 -5.59 -21.73
N ILE A 49 5.72 -4.44 -21.17
CA ILE A 49 5.61 -4.19 -19.74
C ILE A 49 4.13 -4.07 -19.39
N VAL A 50 3.59 -5.01 -18.62
CA VAL A 50 2.21 -4.98 -18.11
C VAL A 50 2.21 -4.38 -16.72
N ILE A 51 1.47 -3.28 -16.51
CA ILE A 51 1.39 -2.55 -15.23
C ILE A 51 0.02 -2.78 -14.60
N ILE A 52 0.01 -3.37 -13.41
CA ILE A 52 -1.17 -3.63 -12.59
C ILE A 52 -1.15 -2.67 -11.40
N GLY A 53 -2.13 -1.78 -11.35
CA GLY A 53 -2.22 -0.74 -10.33
C GLY A 53 -2.58 -1.25 -8.94
N GLY A 54 -2.33 -0.42 -7.93
CA GLY A 54 -2.84 -0.60 -6.57
C GLY A 54 -4.33 -0.24 -6.45
N ALA A 55 -4.89 -0.41 -5.24
CA ALA A 55 -6.32 -0.25 -4.98
C ALA A 55 -6.92 1.11 -5.41
N PHE A 56 -6.13 2.17 -5.38
CA PHE A 56 -6.54 3.55 -5.72
C PHE A 56 -5.94 4.07 -7.03
N GLN A 57 -5.21 3.23 -7.76
CA GLN A 57 -4.52 3.61 -8.99
C GLN A 57 -5.34 3.21 -10.21
N ASN A 58 -5.30 4.04 -11.23
CA ASN A 58 -5.86 3.79 -12.55
C ASN A 58 -4.89 4.29 -13.63
N PHE A 59 -5.25 4.21 -14.87
CA PHE A 59 -4.39 4.66 -15.99
C PHE A 59 -3.81 6.06 -15.77
N ASN A 60 -4.62 7.03 -15.30
CA ASN A 60 -4.16 8.41 -15.08
C ASN A 60 -3.08 8.52 -14.00
N SER A 61 -3.02 7.57 -13.06
CA SER A 61 -1.97 7.52 -12.03
C SER A 61 -0.58 7.37 -12.64
N TYR A 62 -0.49 6.81 -13.85
CA TYR A 62 0.77 6.56 -14.55
C TYR A 62 1.10 7.59 -15.63
N LYS A 63 0.19 8.53 -15.93
CA LYS A 63 0.33 9.52 -16.98
C LYS A 63 1.69 10.25 -17.02
N TYR A 64 2.24 10.55 -15.85
CA TYR A 64 3.52 11.24 -15.70
C TYR A 64 4.70 10.29 -15.43
N CYS A 65 4.45 8.99 -15.38
CA CYS A 65 5.43 7.95 -15.08
C CYS A 65 5.85 7.17 -16.33
N VAL A 66 4.90 6.87 -17.21
CA VAL A 66 5.11 5.96 -18.37
C VAL A 66 6.20 6.43 -19.32
N GLU A 67 6.35 7.74 -19.53
CA GLU A 67 7.33 8.27 -20.50
C GLU A 67 8.76 7.81 -20.19
N GLN A 68 9.10 7.60 -18.91
CA GLN A 68 10.41 7.12 -18.47
C GLN A 68 10.58 5.61 -18.65
N LEU A 69 9.48 4.86 -18.73
CA LEU A 69 9.48 3.41 -18.91
C LEU A 69 9.42 2.98 -20.37
N LEU A 70 8.96 3.86 -21.29
CA LEU A 70 8.78 3.55 -22.71
C LEU A 70 10.09 3.17 -23.42
N ASP A 71 11.24 3.59 -22.90
CA ASP A 71 12.54 3.19 -23.43
C ASP A 71 12.95 1.77 -22.99
N ALA A 72 12.31 1.26 -21.91
CA ALA A 72 12.51 -0.11 -21.45
C ALA A 72 11.64 -1.13 -22.20
N GLY A 73 10.50 -0.71 -22.77
CA GLY A 73 9.62 -1.57 -23.56
C GLY A 73 8.26 -0.93 -23.86
N PRO A 74 7.46 -1.54 -24.75
CA PRO A 74 6.06 -1.20 -24.91
C PRO A 74 5.31 -1.37 -23.56
N ILE A 75 4.32 -0.54 -23.29
CA ILE A 75 3.60 -0.53 -22.00
C ILE A 75 2.14 -0.88 -22.21
N VAL A 76 1.64 -1.78 -21.38
CA VAL A 76 0.21 -2.04 -21.18
C VAL A 76 -0.17 -1.63 -19.76
N LEU A 77 -1.06 -0.65 -19.64
CA LEU A 77 -1.77 -0.36 -18.40
C LEU A 77 -3.06 -1.15 -18.42
N ILE A 78 -3.35 -1.94 -17.38
CA ILE A 78 -4.51 -2.83 -17.35
C ILE A 78 -5.31 -2.64 -16.06
N ASP A 79 -6.64 -2.52 -16.20
CA ASP A 79 -7.60 -2.45 -15.12
C ASP A 79 -8.55 -3.65 -15.20
N LEU A 80 -8.37 -4.60 -14.28
CA LEU A 80 -9.19 -5.79 -14.10
C LEU A 80 -10.53 -5.47 -13.42
N PRO A 81 -11.51 -6.38 -13.37
CA PRO A 81 -12.80 -6.15 -12.71
C PRO A 81 -12.65 -5.64 -11.28
N SER A 82 -13.31 -4.52 -10.98
CA SER A 82 -13.21 -3.74 -9.72
C SER A 82 -11.86 -3.09 -9.42
N MET A 83 -10.91 -3.10 -10.35
CA MET A 83 -9.63 -2.40 -10.21
C MET A 83 -9.57 -1.16 -11.12
N GLY A 84 -8.72 -0.23 -10.77
CA GLY A 84 -8.40 0.94 -11.57
C GLY A 84 -9.60 1.81 -11.95
N ALA A 85 -9.76 2.14 -13.22
CA ALA A 85 -10.90 2.85 -13.78
C ALA A 85 -12.06 1.94 -14.15
N ASN A 86 -11.87 0.61 -14.12
CA ASN A 86 -12.89 -0.36 -14.48
C ASN A 86 -14.04 -0.36 -13.46
N GLN A 87 -15.15 0.25 -13.84
CA GLN A 87 -16.33 0.38 -12.98
C GLN A 87 -17.27 -0.83 -13.06
N GLN A 88 -16.96 -1.85 -13.87
CA GLN A 88 -17.76 -3.05 -13.90
C GLN A 88 -17.50 -3.89 -12.65
N ILE A 89 -18.47 -3.90 -11.77
CA ILE A 89 -18.49 -4.67 -10.52
C ILE A 89 -19.48 -5.85 -10.57
N ARG A 90 -20.11 -6.07 -11.72
CA ARG A 90 -21.04 -7.16 -12.00
C ARG A 90 -20.70 -7.85 -13.31
N ASN A 91 -20.74 -9.18 -13.32
CA ASN A 91 -20.63 -9.96 -14.53
C ASN A 91 -21.88 -9.73 -15.42
N ILE A 92 -21.70 -9.47 -16.71
CA ILE A 92 -22.82 -9.14 -17.60
C ILE A 92 -23.71 -10.34 -17.93
N ASP A 93 -23.16 -11.56 -17.90
CA ASP A 93 -23.90 -12.79 -18.26
C ASP A 93 -24.62 -13.39 -17.05
N THR A 94 -23.99 -13.32 -15.86
CA THR A 94 -24.48 -14.00 -14.65
C THR A 94 -25.02 -13.07 -13.58
N GLY A 95 -24.72 -11.76 -13.64
CA GLY A 95 -25.04 -10.77 -12.61
C GLY A 95 -24.22 -10.89 -11.33
N LEU A 96 -23.29 -11.85 -11.24
CA LEU A 96 -22.44 -12.05 -10.05
C LEU A 96 -21.57 -10.82 -9.76
N SER A 97 -21.41 -10.51 -8.49
CA SER A 97 -20.50 -9.43 -8.05
C SER A 97 -19.03 -9.79 -8.30
N ALA A 98 -18.21 -8.82 -8.68
CA ALA A 98 -16.76 -8.98 -8.75
C ALA A 98 -16.13 -9.35 -7.39
N GLY A 99 -16.86 -9.19 -6.28
CA GLY A 99 -16.47 -9.68 -4.96
C GLY A 99 -16.38 -11.21 -4.86
N THR A 100 -16.93 -11.96 -5.83
CA THR A 100 -16.76 -13.41 -5.93
C THR A 100 -15.43 -13.83 -6.55
N LEU A 101 -14.73 -12.90 -7.22
CA LEU A 101 -13.40 -13.14 -7.78
C LEU A 101 -12.32 -12.87 -6.72
N GLU A 102 -11.49 -13.86 -6.47
CA GLU A 102 -10.27 -13.68 -5.64
C GLU A 102 -9.12 -13.09 -6.47
N LEU A 103 -8.02 -12.72 -5.81
CA LEU A 103 -6.84 -12.16 -6.52
C LEU A 103 -6.21 -13.15 -7.49
N GLY A 104 -6.27 -14.45 -7.18
CA GLY A 104 -5.88 -15.54 -8.09
C GLY A 104 -6.77 -15.66 -9.33
N ASP A 105 -8.08 -15.37 -9.21
CA ASP A 105 -9.00 -15.37 -10.36
C ASP A 105 -8.72 -14.19 -11.28
N LEU A 106 -8.39 -13.02 -10.71
CA LEU A 106 -7.96 -11.87 -11.50
C LEU A 106 -6.65 -12.15 -12.24
N ALA A 107 -5.72 -12.85 -11.61
CA ALA A 107 -4.48 -13.29 -12.24
C ALA A 107 -4.73 -14.28 -13.39
N LYS A 108 -5.62 -15.26 -13.19
CA LYS A 108 -6.05 -16.18 -14.23
C LYS A 108 -6.66 -15.45 -15.42
N MET A 109 -7.55 -14.50 -15.16
CA MET A 109 -8.15 -13.65 -16.19
C MET A 109 -7.10 -12.85 -16.96
N LEU A 110 -6.10 -12.31 -16.26
CA LEU A 110 -4.97 -11.62 -16.90
C LEU A 110 -4.17 -12.57 -17.81
N GLY A 111 -3.93 -13.82 -17.39
CA GLY A 111 -3.28 -14.84 -18.22
C GLY A 111 -4.07 -15.13 -19.50
N VAL A 112 -5.40 -15.30 -19.39
CA VAL A 112 -6.30 -15.47 -20.55
C VAL A 112 -6.25 -14.23 -21.46
N TRP A 113 -6.23 -13.03 -20.88
CA TRP A 113 -6.12 -11.78 -21.66
C TRP A 113 -4.80 -11.72 -22.43
N LEU A 114 -3.68 -12.13 -21.83
CA LEU A 114 -2.37 -12.18 -22.51
C LEU A 114 -2.40 -13.14 -23.71
N ASP A 115 -3.06 -14.29 -23.56
CA ASP A 115 -3.23 -15.26 -24.65
C ASP A 115 -4.08 -14.68 -25.81
N ILE A 116 -5.19 -13.99 -25.48
CA ILE A 116 -6.07 -13.35 -26.48
C ILE A 116 -5.32 -12.28 -27.28
N GLU A 117 -4.50 -11.48 -26.61
CA GLU A 117 -3.75 -10.37 -27.24
C GLU A 117 -2.41 -10.83 -27.86
N GLY A 118 -2.08 -12.13 -27.78
CA GLY A 118 -0.87 -12.72 -28.36
C GLY A 118 0.42 -12.23 -27.69
N LEU A 119 0.40 -12.02 -26.38
CA LEU A 119 1.54 -11.58 -25.58
C LEU A 119 2.20 -12.78 -24.88
N ASP A 120 3.04 -13.51 -25.61
CA ASP A 120 3.66 -14.77 -25.15
C ASP A 120 4.73 -14.56 -24.05
N LYS A 121 5.29 -13.35 -23.93
CA LYS A 121 6.31 -13.01 -22.94
C LYS A 121 6.18 -11.55 -22.54
N VAL A 122 6.05 -11.29 -21.23
CA VAL A 122 5.89 -9.95 -20.67
C VAL A 122 6.76 -9.73 -19.43
N SER A 123 7.16 -8.49 -19.20
CA SER A 123 7.60 -8.03 -17.88
C SER A 123 6.38 -7.51 -17.12
N VAL A 124 6.24 -7.81 -15.83
CA VAL A 124 5.07 -7.42 -15.04
C VAL A 124 5.47 -6.47 -13.92
N MET A 125 4.75 -5.37 -13.79
CA MET A 125 4.88 -4.42 -12.69
C MET A 125 3.61 -4.44 -11.86
N GLY A 126 3.69 -4.93 -10.63
CA GLY A 126 2.59 -4.91 -9.65
C GLY A 126 2.82 -3.85 -8.58
N MET A 127 1.81 -3.00 -8.34
CA MET A 127 1.88 -1.94 -7.36
C MET A 127 0.90 -2.23 -6.21
N SER A 128 1.37 -2.37 -4.96
CA SER A 128 0.52 -2.65 -3.80
C SER A 128 -0.42 -3.84 -4.06
N LEU A 129 -1.75 -3.68 -4.08
CA LEU A 129 -2.72 -4.73 -4.44
C LEU A 129 -2.34 -5.45 -5.75
N GLY A 130 -1.90 -4.70 -6.76
CA GLY A 130 -1.46 -5.25 -8.03
C GLY A 130 -0.24 -6.16 -7.92
N SER A 131 0.60 -6.01 -6.88
CA SER A 131 1.73 -6.89 -6.65
C SER A 131 1.30 -8.31 -6.30
N VAL A 132 0.16 -8.47 -5.62
CA VAL A 132 -0.42 -9.78 -5.31
C VAL A 132 -0.95 -10.45 -6.58
N VAL A 133 -1.69 -9.70 -7.41
CA VAL A 133 -2.18 -10.22 -8.71
C VAL A 133 -1.01 -10.63 -9.60
N ALA A 134 0.05 -9.81 -9.65
CA ALA A 134 1.26 -10.11 -10.40
C ALA A 134 1.94 -11.41 -9.91
N SER A 135 2.08 -11.58 -8.59
CA SER A 135 2.66 -12.79 -8.00
C SER A 135 1.81 -14.04 -8.28
N CYS A 136 0.48 -13.92 -8.21
CA CYS A 136 -0.43 -15.01 -8.58
C CYS A 136 -0.31 -15.37 -10.07
N LEU A 137 -0.14 -14.38 -10.96
CA LEU A 137 0.08 -14.64 -12.39
C LEU A 137 1.40 -15.40 -12.63
N ALA A 138 2.48 -14.99 -11.96
CA ALA A 138 3.77 -15.66 -12.08
C ALA A 138 3.75 -17.10 -11.55
N ASP A 139 2.94 -17.40 -10.55
CA ASP A 139 2.73 -18.74 -10.03
C ASP A 139 1.90 -19.60 -11.00
N GLN A 140 0.84 -19.05 -11.60
CA GLN A 140 -0.07 -19.77 -12.49
C GLN A 140 0.49 -19.93 -13.91
N ARG A 141 1.26 -18.96 -14.40
CA ARG A 141 1.74 -18.86 -15.79
C ARG A 141 3.22 -18.39 -15.82
N PRO A 142 4.15 -19.14 -15.19
CA PRO A 142 5.56 -18.72 -15.10
C PRO A 142 6.22 -18.57 -16.47
N GLU A 143 5.76 -19.30 -17.48
CA GLU A 143 6.28 -19.24 -18.85
C GLU A 143 6.06 -17.88 -19.52
N LEU A 144 5.00 -17.14 -19.15
CA LEU A 144 4.68 -15.82 -19.69
C LEU A 144 5.57 -14.70 -19.13
N ILE A 145 6.24 -14.94 -17.99
CA ILE A 145 6.93 -13.88 -17.27
C ILE A 145 8.41 -13.84 -17.60
N ASP A 146 8.88 -12.70 -18.08
CA ASP A 146 10.31 -12.42 -18.28
C ASP A 146 10.94 -12.00 -16.94
N ARG A 147 10.43 -10.95 -16.34
CA ARG A 147 10.85 -10.41 -15.04
C ARG A 147 9.72 -9.64 -14.36
N MET A 148 9.89 -9.35 -13.08
CA MET A 148 8.84 -8.67 -12.31
C MET A 148 9.39 -7.51 -11.50
N ILE A 149 8.54 -6.49 -11.31
CA ILE A 149 8.70 -5.46 -10.29
C ILE A 149 7.49 -5.53 -9.36
N LEU A 150 7.74 -5.72 -8.06
CA LEU A 150 6.71 -5.75 -7.03
C LEU A 150 6.97 -4.61 -6.06
N MET A 151 6.08 -3.63 -6.02
CA MET A 151 6.21 -2.50 -5.13
C MET A 151 5.17 -2.55 -4.02
N GLY A 152 5.63 -2.50 -2.77
CA GLY A 152 4.77 -2.54 -1.60
C GLY A 152 4.09 -3.90 -1.43
N VAL A 153 4.87 -5.00 -1.43
CA VAL A 153 4.40 -6.38 -1.26
C VAL A 153 4.72 -6.91 0.13
N MET A 154 3.87 -7.80 0.64
CA MET A 154 4.11 -8.60 1.85
C MET A 154 3.67 -10.03 1.61
N GLN A 155 4.34 -11.00 2.22
CA GLN A 155 3.96 -12.41 2.10
C GLN A 155 2.68 -12.72 2.88
N LYS A 156 2.61 -12.22 4.12
CA LYS A 156 1.50 -12.44 5.04
C LYS A 156 1.01 -11.13 5.61
N THR A 157 -0.30 -11.03 5.77
CA THR A 157 -0.92 -9.86 6.38
C THR A 157 -0.71 -9.88 7.91
N ARG A 158 -0.10 -8.83 8.48
CA ARG A 158 -0.02 -8.68 9.94
C ARG A 158 -1.37 -8.33 10.55
N LYS A 159 -1.60 -8.70 11.81
CA LYS A 159 -2.87 -8.45 12.53
C LYS A 159 -3.24 -6.96 12.53
N SER A 160 -2.30 -6.08 12.86
CA SER A 160 -2.53 -4.64 12.87
C SER A 160 -2.97 -4.09 11.51
N TRP A 161 -2.35 -4.54 10.42
CA TRP A 161 -2.73 -4.15 9.06
C TRP A 161 -4.16 -4.60 8.71
N ARG A 162 -4.54 -5.83 9.07
CA ARG A 162 -5.92 -6.33 8.90
C ARG A 162 -6.92 -5.45 9.64
N MET A 163 -6.62 -5.09 10.90
CA MET A 163 -7.48 -4.22 11.70
C MET A 163 -7.64 -2.82 11.10
N LEU A 164 -6.59 -2.26 10.50
CA LEU A 164 -6.67 -0.97 9.80
C LEU A 164 -7.60 -1.04 8.59
N LEU A 165 -7.55 -2.13 7.80
CA LEU A 165 -8.50 -2.35 6.71
C LEU A 165 -9.94 -2.54 7.20
N GLU A 166 -10.14 -3.32 8.25
CA GLU A 166 -11.46 -3.53 8.87
C GLU A 166 -12.03 -2.22 9.42
N GLU A 167 -11.19 -1.37 10.03
CA GLU A 167 -11.61 -0.06 10.52
C GLU A 167 -12.00 0.87 9.36
N SER A 168 -11.24 0.91 8.28
CA SER A 168 -11.58 1.71 7.11
C SER A 168 -12.91 1.28 6.50
N LEU A 169 -13.18 -0.03 6.42
CA LEU A 169 -14.48 -0.57 5.99
C LEU A 169 -15.61 -0.18 6.94
N HIS A 170 -15.37 -0.24 8.24
CA HIS A 170 -16.35 0.18 9.26
C HIS A 170 -16.71 1.66 9.09
N LEU A 171 -15.73 2.56 9.02
CA LEU A 171 -15.95 3.98 8.82
C LEU A 171 -16.74 4.29 7.55
N MET A 172 -16.40 3.61 6.45
CA MET A 172 -17.10 3.78 5.17
C MET A 172 -18.57 3.29 5.24
N ARG A 173 -18.83 2.14 5.86
CA ARG A 173 -20.20 1.59 6.05
C ARG A 173 -21.06 2.48 6.94
N GLU A 174 -20.47 3.09 7.96
CA GLU A 174 -21.11 4.07 8.85
C GLU A 174 -21.26 5.46 8.19
N GLN A 175 -20.89 5.60 6.91
CA GLN A 175 -20.90 6.86 6.16
C GLN A 175 -20.07 7.98 6.80
N ARG A 176 -19.06 7.63 7.59
CA ARG A 176 -18.09 8.55 8.20
C ARG A 176 -16.97 8.84 7.19
N MET A 177 -17.31 9.40 6.05
CA MET A 177 -16.42 9.47 4.88
C MET A 177 -15.21 10.37 5.08
N ASP A 178 -15.32 11.43 5.88
CA ASP A 178 -14.17 12.29 6.22
C ASP A 178 -13.14 11.52 7.07
N GLU A 179 -13.60 10.77 8.07
CA GLU A 179 -12.75 9.94 8.91
C GLU A 179 -12.17 8.76 8.12
N PHE A 180 -12.97 8.16 7.21
CA PHE A 180 -12.49 7.16 6.28
C PHE A 180 -11.34 7.69 5.42
N GLY A 181 -11.54 8.83 4.74
CA GLY A 181 -10.52 9.45 3.90
C GLY A 181 -9.27 9.81 4.68
N GLN A 182 -9.44 10.31 5.91
CA GLN A 182 -8.35 10.61 6.84
C GLN A 182 -7.54 9.35 7.19
N ALA A 183 -8.23 8.29 7.64
CA ALA A 183 -7.61 7.04 8.03
C ALA A 183 -6.80 6.42 6.88
N VAL A 184 -7.40 6.34 5.67
CA VAL A 184 -6.73 5.80 4.49
C VAL A 184 -5.45 6.57 4.16
N ILE A 185 -5.49 7.90 4.18
CA ILE A 185 -4.31 8.72 3.89
C ILE A 185 -3.22 8.53 4.92
N LEU A 186 -3.56 8.50 6.21
CA LEU A 186 -2.56 8.36 7.27
C LEU A 186 -1.92 6.98 7.31
N TYR A 187 -2.56 5.97 6.70
CA TYR A 187 -1.95 4.64 6.53
C TYR A 187 -1.03 4.56 5.30
N LEU A 188 -1.40 5.22 4.20
CA LEU A 188 -0.64 5.21 2.94
C LEU A 188 0.48 6.25 2.91
N VAL A 189 0.31 7.35 3.65
CA VAL A 189 1.28 8.43 3.76
C VAL A 189 1.79 8.49 5.19
N ASN A 190 3.07 8.21 5.38
CA ASN A 190 3.69 8.25 6.70
C ASN A 190 3.75 9.70 7.22
N HIS A 191 2.74 10.10 7.97
CA HIS A 191 2.59 11.45 8.49
C HIS A 191 3.77 11.85 9.40
N ALA A 192 4.33 10.91 10.15
CA ALA A 192 5.50 11.13 11.00
C ALA A 192 6.79 11.46 10.22
N LYS A 193 6.82 11.22 8.90
CA LYS A 193 7.98 11.47 8.02
C LYS A 193 7.66 12.44 6.87
N MET A 194 6.61 13.22 6.97
CA MET A 194 6.20 14.14 5.89
C MET A 194 7.26 15.19 5.56
N ASP A 195 8.06 15.62 6.53
CA ASP A 195 9.21 16.48 6.32
C ASP A 195 10.27 15.84 5.42
N LYS A 196 10.45 14.52 5.52
CA LYS A 196 11.39 13.71 4.72
C LYS A 196 10.83 13.39 3.33
N THR A 197 9.58 12.93 3.25
CA THR A 197 8.95 12.50 2.00
C THR A 197 8.58 13.67 1.09
N LYS A 198 8.49 14.91 1.65
CA LYS A 198 8.17 16.15 0.92
C LYS A 198 6.87 16.08 0.13
N MET A 199 5.89 15.33 0.62
CA MET A 199 4.57 15.34 0.00
C MET A 199 3.94 16.73 0.11
N SER A 200 3.52 17.29 -1.03
CA SER A 200 2.96 18.64 -1.02
C SER A 200 1.60 18.67 -0.30
N PRO A 201 1.28 19.73 0.46
CA PRO A 201 -0.03 19.88 1.09
C PRO A 201 -1.20 19.82 0.10
N THR A 202 -0.98 20.27 -1.14
CA THR A 202 -1.98 20.21 -2.21
C THR A 202 -2.23 18.76 -2.65
N ALA A 203 -1.17 17.96 -2.85
CA ALA A 203 -1.31 16.55 -3.21
C ALA A 203 -2.04 15.78 -2.10
N LYS A 204 -1.70 16.04 -0.83
CA LYS A 204 -2.37 15.44 0.34
C LYS A 204 -3.87 15.78 0.36
N ARG A 205 -4.24 17.07 0.16
CA ARG A 205 -5.65 17.49 0.12
C ARG A 205 -6.44 16.89 -1.05
N LEU A 206 -5.83 16.80 -2.23
CA LEU A 206 -6.47 16.18 -3.39
C LEU A 206 -6.70 14.68 -3.15
N PHE A 207 -5.74 14.00 -2.56
CA PHE A 207 -5.86 12.58 -2.25
C PHE A 207 -6.94 12.34 -1.18
N PHE A 208 -6.98 13.17 -0.11
CA PHE A 208 -8.04 13.15 0.88
C PHE A 208 -9.43 13.34 0.25
N ARG A 209 -9.59 14.37 -0.57
CA ARG A 209 -10.87 14.64 -1.24
C ARG A 209 -11.31 13.48 -2.11
N GLN A 210 -10.39 12.87 -2.86
CA GLN A 210 -10.69 11.69 -3.67
C GLN A 210 -11.28 10.55 -2.83
N MET A 211 -10.77 10.32 -1.61
CA MET A 211 -11.28 9.26 -0.73
C MET A 211 -12.61 9.66 -0.07
N ALA A 212 -12.71 10.88 0.45
CA ALA A 212 -13.90 11.37 1.15
C ALA A 212 -15.12 11.52 0.24
N GLU A 213 -14.91 11.74 -1.06
CA GLU A 213 -15.96 11.94 -2.08
C GLU A 213 -16.25 10.67 -2.89
N PHE A 214 -15.91 9.47 -2.41
CA PHE A 214 -16.20 8.23 -3.13
C PHE A 214 -17.69 8.09 -3.45
N THR A 215 -17.98 7.85 -4.73
CA THR A 215 -19.29 7.42 -5.19
C THR A 215 -19.65 6.05 -4.63
N ALA A 216 -20.93 5.67 -4.68
CA ALA A 216 -21.38 4.33 -4.23
C ALA A 216 -20.63 3.19 -4.95
N THR A 217 -20.35 3.34 -6.25
CA THR A 217 -19.57 2.36 -7.02
C THR A 217 -18.11 2.28 -6.54
N GLU A 218 -17.48 3.41 -6.22
CA GLU A 218 -16.11 3.43 -5.69
C GLU A 218 -16.04 2.85 -4.28
N GLN A 219 -17.05 3.08 -3.45
CA GLN A 219 -17.18 2.45 -2.13
C GLN A 219 -17.30 0.91 -2.27
N GLU A 220 -18.16 0.42 -3.17
CA GLU A 220 -18.31 -1.03 -3.42
C GLU A 220 -17.00 -1.64 -3.95
N ARG A 221 -16.30 -0.97 -4.87
CA ARG A 221 -14.98 -1.41 -5.37
C ARG A 221 -13.92 -1.45 -4.26
N TYR A 222 -13.89 -0.45 -3.41
CA TYR A 222 -13.00 -0.43 -2.25
C TYR A 222 -13.30 -1.61 -1.32
N GLU A 223 -14.56 -1.83 -0.98
CA GLU A 223 -14.99 -2.95 -0.14
C GLU A 223 -14.61 -4.31 -0.73
N ILE A 224 -14.84 -4.52 -2.03
CA ILE A 224 -14.46 -5.73 -2.75
C ILE A 224 -12.95 -5.99 -2.59
N ASN A 225 -12.12 -4.99 -2.87
CA ASN A 225 -10.66 -5.13 -2.83
C ASN A 225 -10.13 -5.32 -1.41
N CYS A 226 -10.67 -4.62 -0.41
CA CYS A 226 -10.33 -4.83 0.99
C CYS A 226 -10.70 -6.25 1.46
N ASN A 227 -11.87 -6.74 1.09
CA ASN A 227 -12.30 -8.10 1.45
C ASN A 227 -11.41 -9.18 0.83
N ARG A 228 -10.93 -8.98 -0.42
CA ARG A 228 -9.93 -9.86 -1.04
C ARG A 228 -8.63 -9.88 -0.23
N LEU A 229 -8.13 -8.70 0.16
CA LEU A 229 -6.93 -8.59 0.99
C LEU A 229 -7.12 -9.21 2.39
N LEU A 230 -8.31 -9.05 2.99
CA LEU A 230 -8.62 -9.65 4.29
C LEU A 230 -8.72 -11.19 4.25
N ARG A 231 -9.11 -11.77 3.10
CA ARG A 231 -9.11 -13.22 2.87
C ARG A 231 -7.76 -13.79 2.46
N LEU A 232 -6.83 -12.95 2.06
CA LEU A 232 -5.50 -13.37 1.62
C LEU A 232 -4.73 -14.04 2.76
N THR A 233 -4.32 -15.29 2.55
CA THR A 233 -3.50 -16.06 3.50
C THR A 233 -2.02 -15.93 3.22
N ASP A 234 -1.62 -16.18 1.98
CA ASP A 234 -0.25 -16.11 1.50
C ASP A 234 -0.19 -15.54 0.10
N VAL A 235 0.89 -14.84 -0.22
CA VAL A 235 1.21 -14.38 -1.58
C VAL A 235 2.22 -15.34 -2.19
N PRO A 236 1.95 -15.91 -3.38
CA PRO A 236 2.89 -16.81 -4.06
C PRO A 236 4.25 -16.15 -4.31
N ILE A 237 5.31 -16.94 -4.26
CA ILE A 237 6.68 -16.48 -4.45
C ILE A 237 7.07 -16.68 -5.93
N PRO A 238 7.34 -15.59 -6.69
CA PRO A 238 7.75 -15.68 -8.09
C PRO A 238 9.08 -16.43 -8.24
N GLN A 239 9.20 -17.21 -9.31
CA GLN A 239 10.42 -17.95 -9.64
C GLN A 239 11.26 -17.25 -10.71
N CYS A 240 10.76 -16.19 -11.35
CA CYS A 240 11.48 -15.36 -12.31
C CYS A 240 12.38 -14.33 -11.60
N LYS A 241 13.18 -13.60 -12.38
CA LYS A 241 13.94 -12.45 -11.88
C LYS A 241 12.98 -11.37 -11.35
N VAL A 242 13.13 -10.93 -10.09
CA VAL A 242 12.23 -10.00 -9.44
C VAL A 242 12.98 -8.84 -8.75
N LEU A 243 12.51 -7.62 -8.96
CA LEU A 243 12.81 -6.47 -8.11
C LEU A 243 11.66 -6.28 -7.12
N VAL A 244 11.95 -6.42 -5.84
CA VAL A 244 11.03 -5.98 -4.79
C VAL A 244 11.45 -4.59 -4.33
N ALA A 245 10.52 -3.64 -4.34
CA ALA A 245 10.78 -2.26 -3.97
C ALA A 245 9.72 -1.70 -3.01
N CYS A 246 10.10 -0.76 -2.16
CA CYS A 246 9.19 0.01 -1.30
C CYS A 246 9.78 1.38 -0.99
N GLY A 247 8.99 2.28 -0.43
CA GLY A 247 9.52 3.51 0.16
C GLY A 247 10.29 3.24 1.45
N GLN A 248 11.34 4.00 1.72
CA GLN A 248 12.13 3.89 2.96
C GLN A 248 11.29 4.05 4.23
N TYR A 249 10.24 4.84 4.17
CA TYR A 249 9.33 5.13 5.28
C TYR A 249 7.94 4.53 5.08
N ASP A 250 7.81 3.48 4.26
CA ASP A 250 6.53 2.81 4.06
C ASP A 250 6.02 2.25 5.40
N SER A 251 4.90 2.79 5.87
CA SER A 251 4.24 2.38 7.12
C SER A 251 3.08 1.42 6.89
N PHE A 252 2.65 1.26 5.64
CA PHE A 252 1.54 0.38 5.26
C PHE A 252 2.04 -1.03 4.96
N THR A 253 3.01 -1.18 4.04
CA THR A 253 3.75 -2.42 3.81
C THR A 253 5.19 -2.20 4.24
N LEU A 254 5.52 -2.63 5.45
CA LEU A 254 6.79 -2.25 6.09
C LEU A 254 8.01 -2.72 5.29
N PRO A 255 9.10 -1.94 5.26
CA PRO A 255 10.32 -2.30 4.52
C PRO A 255 10.84 -3.70 4.84
N HIS A 256 10.80 -4.12 6.11
CA HIS A 256 11.22 -5.47 6.48
C HIS A 256 10.26 -6.56 5.98
N GLU A 257 8.96 -6.28 5.77
CA GLU A 257 7.99 -7.22 5.19
C GLU A 257 8.30 -7.44 3.71
N ASN A 258 8.60 -6.35 2.99
CA ASN A 258 9.06 -6.41 1.60
C ASN A 258 10.39 -7.17 1.46
N ALA A 259 11.36 -6.90 2.34
CA ALA A 259 12.63 -7.60 2.38
C ALA A 259 12.44 -9.11 2.66
N ASN A 260 11.57 -9.48 3.60
CA ASN A 260 11.26 -10.88 3.91
C ASN A 260 10.60 -11.61 2.73
N PHE A 261 9.77 -10.92 1.96
CA PHE A 261 9.23 -11.46 0.71
C PHE A 261 10.35 -11.68 -0.32
N ALA A 262 11.19 -10.66 -0.54
CA ALA A 262 12.31 -10.73 -1.47
C ALA A 262 13.28 -11.88 -1.13
N LEU A 263 13.59 -12.09 0.15
CA LEU A 263 14.48 -13.16 0.61
C LEU A 263 14.04 -14.57 0.20
N GLN A 264 12.77 -14.78 -0.08
CA GLN A 264 12.20 -16.05 -0.52
C GLN A 264 12.24 -16.22 -2.04
N CYS A 265 12.40 -15.14 -2.81
CA CYS A 265 12.54 -15.22 -4.24
C CYS A 265 13.94 -15.73 -4.62
N PRO A 266 14.07 -16.70 -5.54
CA PRO A 266 15.36 -17.29 -5.88
C PRO A 266 16.30 -16.32 -6.59
N ASP A 267 15.79 -15.53 -7.54
CA ASP A 267 16.53 -14.50 -8.30
C ASP A 267 15.93 -13.13 -8.01
N MET A 268 16.49 -12.42 -7.04
CA MET A 268 15.91 -11.19 -6.51
C MET A 268 16.90 -10.04 -6.40
N GLU A 269 16.37 -8.84 -6.60
CA GLU A 269 16.94 -7.58 -6.14
C GLU A 269 15.96 -6.93 -5.16
N TYR A 270 16.47 -6.26 -4.12
CA TYR A 270 15.67 -5.48 -3.20
C TYR A 270 16.22 -4.08 -3.04
N ALA A 271 15.34 -3.09 -3.14
CA ALA A 271 15.72 -1.70 -2.99
C ALA A 271 14.64 -0.87 -2.29
N GLN A 272 15.06 0.11 -1.50
CA GLN A 272 14.18 1.16 -0.99
C GLN A 272 14.35 2.45 -1.78
N ILE A 273 13.24 3.14 -2.02
CA ILE A 273 13.25 4.50 -2.56
C ILE A 273 13.44 5.45 -1.38
N ALA A 274 14.59 6.16 -1.34
CA ALA A 274 14.94 7.06 -0.26
C ALA A 274 13.93 8.20 -0.12
N ASN A 275 13.60 8.55 1.13
CA ASN A 275 12.66 9.62 1.45
C ASN A 275 11.29 9.48 0.76
N ALA A 276 10.78 8.26 0.66
CA ALA A 276 9.43 7.95 0.18
C ALA A 276 8.72 7.01 1.16
N ASP A 277 7.40 7.01 1.11
CA ASP A 277 6.54 6.08 1.83
C ASP A 277 5.83 5.10 0.87
N HIS A 278 4.57 4.69 1.15
CA HIS A 278 3.84 3.71 0.32
C HIS A 278 3.53 4.19 -1.12
N VAL A 279 3.68 5.48 -1.40
CA VAL A 279 3.37 6.08 -2.71
C VAL A 279 4.57 6.76 -3.37
N PRO A 280 5.71 6.05 -3.53
CA PRO A 280 6.96 6.67 -3.99
C PRO A 280 6.85 7.28 -5.39
N GLN A 281 6.00 6.76 -6.27
CA GLN A 281 5.73 7.32 -7.59
C GLN A 281 5.10 8.73 -7.55
N LEU A 282 4.50 9.14 -6.42
CA LEU A 282 4.01 10.50 -6.22
C LEU A 282 5.05 11.41 -5.58
N GLN A 283 5.95 10.87 -4.77
CA GLN A 283 6.92 11.62 -3.96
C GLN A 283 8.30 11.70 -4.61
N ARG A 284 8.76 10.59 -5.21
CA ARG A 284 10.08 10.38 -5.82
C ARG A 284 9.94 9.78 -7.21
N ARG A 285 9.12 10.40 -8.04
CA ARG A 285 8.78 9.87 -9.37
C ARG A 285 9.99 9.54 -10.23
N LYS A 286 10.95 10.46 -10.32
CA LYS A 286 12.12 10.28 -11.20
C LYS A 286 12.96 9.10 -10.75
N GLU A 287 13.28 9.05 -9.47
CA GLU A 287 14.09 8.01 -8.86
C GLU A 287 13.39 6.65 -8.97
N THR A 288 12.09 6.60 -8.67
CA THR A 288 11.28 5.38 -8.76
C THR A 288 11.22 4.84 -10.19
N MET A 289 10.92 5.69 -11.16
CA MET A 289 10.83 5.26 -12.56
C MET A 289 12.21 4.94 -13.15
N HIS A 290 13.27 5.62 -12.70
CA HIS A 290 14.64 5.29 -13.10
C HIS A 290 15.05 3.91 -12.57
N LEU A 291 14.77 3.61 -11.30
CA LEU A 291 14.97 2.26 -10.74
C LEU A 291 14.28 1.20 -11.58
N PHE A 292 13.00 1.39 -11.89
CA PHE A 292 12.21 0.42 -12.64
C PHE A 292 12.71 0.24 -14.07
N ALA A 293 13.00 1.35 -14.76
CA ALA A 293 13.53 1.30 -16.13
C ALA A 293 14.90 0.61 -16.20
N THR A 294 15.79 0.87 -15.22
CA THR A 294 17.12 0.24 -15.11
C THR A 294 16.99 -1.27 -14.93
N PHE A 295 16.15 -1.72 -13.99
CA PHE A 295 15.90 -3.14 -13.76
C PHE A 295 15.29 -3.83 -15.00
N LEU A 296 14.30 -3.19 -15.66
CA LEU A 296 13.65 -3.73 -16.86
C LEU A 296 14.61 -3.86 -18.05
N LYS A 297 15.67 -3.04 -18.10
CA LYS A 297 16.73 -3.12 -19.11
C LYS A 297 17.84 -4.10 -18.76
N ASP A 298 17.75 -4.78 -17.63
CA ASP A 298 18.80 -5.67 -17.11
C ASP A 298 20.10 -4.94 -16.75
N GLU A 299 19.99 -3.69 -16.34
CA GLU A 299 21.11 -2.85 -15.90
C GLU A 299 21.22 -2.88 -14.36
N SER A 300 22.43 -2.59 -13.83
CA SER A 300 22.67 -2.59 -12.38
C SER A 300 21.98 -1.44 -11.66
N ILE A 301 21.27 -1.73 -10.57
CA ILE A 301 20.59 -0.74 -9.71
C ILE A 301 21.48 -0.18 -8.59
N GLN A 302 22.76 -0.61 -8.48
CA GLN A 302 23.61 -0.38 -7.31
C GLN A 302 24.03 1.08 -7.06
N HIS A 303 23.96 1.94 -8.07
CA HIS A 303 24.48 3.32 -7.99
C HIS A 303 23.47 4.36 -8.44
N LEU A 304 22.18 4.06 -8.30
CA LEU A 304 21.12 4.98 -8.68
C LEU A 304 20.87 6.03 -7.57
N ASP A 305 20.82 7.28 -7.96
CA ASP A 305 20.50 8.38 -7.06
C ASP A 305 19.13 8.19 -6.39
N GLY A 306 19.08 8.36 -5.07
CA GLY A 306 17.84 8.23 -4.31
C GLY A 306 17.34 6.78 -4.14
N ILE A 307 18.14 5.78 -4.51
CA ILE A 307 17.86 4.36 -4.34
C ILE A 307 18.83 3.76 -3.33
N ILE A 308 18.32 2.96 -2.42
CA ILE A 308 19.08 2.25 -1.39
C ILE A 308 18.94 0.75 -1.69
N PRO A 309 19.88 0.14 -2.44
CA PRO A 309 19.88 -1.30 -2.67
C PRO A 309 20.38 -2.03 -1.42
N PHE A 310 19.86 -3.23 -1.17
CA PHE A 310 20.22 -4.06 -0.02
C PHE A 310 20.75 -5.41 -0.48
N SER A 311 21.85 -5.83 0.13
CA SER A 311 22.33 -7.20 0.05
C SER A 311 21.45 -8.13 0.89
N ARG A 312 21.52 -9.44 0.60
CA ARG A 312 20.80 -10.48 1.39
C ARG A 312 21.13 -10.42 2.88
N ALA A 313 22.39 -10.14 3.26
CA ALA A 313 22.80 -10.00 4.66
C ALA A 313 22.12 -8.79 5.33
N GLN A 314 22.13 -7.65 4.69
CA GLN A 314 21.49 -6.43 5.21
C GLN A 314 19.97 -6.59 5.37
N MET A 315 19.30 -7.34 4.47
CA MET A 315 17.87 -7.62 4.60
C MET A 315 17.54 -8.47 5.82
N LEU A 316 18.38 -9.44 6.18
CA LEU A 316 18.21 -10.30 7.37
C LEU A 316 18.34 -9.52 8.69
N GLU A 317 19.13 -8.46 8.69
CA GLU A 317 19.38 -7.60 9.85
C GLU A 317 18.42 -6.39 9.92
N MET A 318 17.48 -6.27 8.96
CA MET A 318 16.60 -5.11 8.87
C MET A 318 15.69 -4.98 10.09
N GLU A 319 15.66 -3.77 10.67
CA GLU A 319 14.78 -3.46 11.81
C GLU A 319 13.32 -3.65 11.45
N ARG A 320 12.59 -4.35 12.32
CA ARG A 320 11.18 -4.70 12.13
C ARG A 320 10.21 -3.57 12.49
N ARG A 321 10.68 -2.58 13.25
CA ARG A 321 9.86 -1.45 13.69
C ARG A 321 10.01 -0.30 12.73
N GLY A 322 8.87 0.22 12.26
CA GLY A 322 8.86 1.41 11.40
C GLY A 322 9.14 2.72 12.14
N GLU A 323 8.84 2.77 13.46
CA GLU A 323 9.04 3.94 14.32
C GLU A 323 9.50 3.51 15.71
N GLU A 324 10.43 4.30 16.26
CA GLU A 324 10.88 4.16 17.64
C GLU A 324 9.73 4.44 18.63
N ARG A 325 9.78 3.80 19.78
CA ARG A 325 8.84 4.01 20.86
C ARG A 325 9.48 4.86 21.96
N VAL A 326 8.69 5.72 22.56
CA VAL A 326 9.10 6.59 23.66
C VAL A 326 8.31 6.21 24.93
N GLN A 327 8.98 6.31 26.08
CA GLN A 327 8.34 6.19 27.38
C GLN A 327 7.73 7.52 27.79
N ILE A 328 6.59 7.49 28.45
CA ILE A 328 5.98 8.70 29.02
C ILE A 328 6.36 8.80 30.49
N GLN A 329 6.81 9.97 30.92
CA GLN A 329 7.28 10.20 32.28
C GLN A 329 6.18 10.66 33.26
N HIS A 330 5.00 11.03 32.77
CA HIS A 330 3.89 11.50 33.60
C HIS A 330 2.65 10.64 33.40
N PRO A 331 2.24 9.89 34.45
CA PRO A 331 1.41 8.71 34.26
C PRO A 331 -0.09 8.91 34.53
N GLU A 332 -0.61 10.11 34.60
CA GLU A 332 -2.07 10.27 34.73
C GLU A 332 -2.73 10.07 33.37
N THR A 333 -2.79 8.82 32.95
CA THR A 333 -3.49 8.40 31.74
C THR A 333 -4.66 7.51 32.12
N PHE A 334 -5.74 7.64 31.40
CA PHE A 334 -6.89 6.78 31.55
C PHE A 334 -7.55 6.47 30.22
N LEU A 335 -8.26 5.37 30.16
CA LEU A 335 -9.14 5.01 29.08
C LEU A 335 -10.59 5.34 29.44
N SER A 336 -11.33 5.83 28.47
CA SER A 336 -12.78 5.94 28.53
C SER A 336 -13.44 5.14 27.42
N TYR A 337 -14.72 4.81 27.60
CA TYR A 337 -15.54 4.17 26.59
C TYR A 337 -16.50 5.17 25.98
N ARG A 338 -16.64 5.14 24.66
CA ARG A 338 -17.48 6.09 23.91
C ARG A 338 -18.95 6.10 24.35
N HIS A 339 -19.45 4.98 24.86
CA HIS A 339 -20.87 4.76 25.16
C HIS A 339 -21.14 4.45 26.64
N SER A 340 -20.23 4.74 27.53
CA SER A 340 -20.41 4.58 28.96
C SER A 340 -19.56 5.56 29.76
N ASP A 341 -19.98 5.85 31.01
CA ASP A 341 -19.21 6.67 31.96
C ASP A 341 -18.02 5.91 32.56
N LEU A 342 -17.70 4.73 32.05
CA LEU A 342 -16.60 3.91 32.58
C LEU A 342 -15.26 4.54 32.22
N VAL A 343 -14.50 4.87 33.24
CA VAL A 343 -13.12 5.36 33.14
C VAL A 343 -12.20 4.34 33.82
N ILE A 344 -11.14 3.94 33.15
CA ILE A 344 -10.18 2.95 33.65
C ILE A 344 -8.80 3.62 33.70
N ALA A 345 -8.23 3.68 34.92
CA ALA A 345 -6.85 4.10 35.09
C ALA A 345 -5.91 3.13 34.40
N THR A 346 -4.93 3.64 33.66
CA THR A 346 -3.95 2.87 32.93
C THR A 346 -2.60 3.58 32.96
N GLU A 347 -1.54 2.81 32.80
CA GLU A 347 -0.19 3.34 32.62
C GLU A 347 0.23 3.17 31.15
N VAL A 348 0.73 4.21 30.55
CA VAL A 348 1.40 4.12 29.25
C VAL A 348 2.83 3.66 29.45
N VAL A 349 3.12 2.45 29.03
CA VAL A 349 4.48 1.87 29.12
C VAL A 349 5.37 2.47 28.04
N ASP A 350 4.91 2.46 26.81
CA ASP A 350 5.54 3.11 25.65
C ASP A 350 4.51 3.47 24.59
N LEU A 351 4.84 4.44 23.78
CA LEU A 351 4.04 4.78 22.60
C LEU A 351 4.92 5.28 21.45
N ASN A 352 4.33 5.30 20.27
CA ASN A 352 4.84 6.05 19.12
C ASN A 352 3.66 6.67 18.35
N TYR A 353 3.91 7.25 17.19
CA TYR A 353 2.86 7.86 16.38
C TYR A 353 1.71 6.88 15.99
N PHE A 354 1.99 5.58 15.86
CA PHE A 354 1.02 4.59 15.38
C PHE A 354 0.27 3.84 16.48
N GLY A 355 0.80 3.80 17.71
CA GLY A 355 0.16 3.03 18.74
C GLY A 355 0.85 3.08 20.10
N VAL A 356 0.28 2.36 21.04
CA VAL A 356 0.61 2.40 22.47
C VAL A 356 0.66 1.01 23.07
N LEU A 357 1.53 0.83 24.07
CA LEU A 357 1.51 -0.27 25.03
C LEU A 357 1.01 0.26 26.36
N LEU A 358 -0.08 -0.28 26.82
CA LEU A 358 -0.75 0.08 28.09
C LEU A 358 -0.55 -1.03 29.11
N ARG A 359 -0.39 -0.66 30.37
CA ARG A 359 -0.41 -1.57 31.54
C ARG A 359 -1.60 -1.24 32.43
N PHE A 360 -2.28 -2.28 32.91
CA PHE A 360 -3.43 -2.21 33.79
C PHE A 360 -3.15 -2.88 35.13
N GLU A 361 -3.79 -2.42 36.17
CA GLU A 361 -3.89 -3.17 37.42
C GLU A 361 -4.91 -4.29 37.24
N SER A 362 -4.48 -5.57 37.35
CA SER A 362 -5.27 -6.82 37.27
C SER A 362 -6.51 -6.76 36.32
N ASP A 363 -7.46 -7.55 36.37
CA ASP A 363 -8.66 -7.79 35.55
C ASP A 363 -9.22 -6.71 34.60
N LEU A 364 -8.70 -5.46 34.63
CA LEU A 364 -9.14 -4.35 33.78
C LEU A 364 -8.74 -4.54 32.29
N ALA A 365 -7.67 -5.29 32.02
CA ALA A 365 -7.27 -5.60 30.64
C ALA A 365 -8.36 -6.39 29.91
N ALA A 366 -8.95 -7.40 30.58
CA ALA A 366 -10.04 -8.20 30.03
C ALA A 366 -11.32 -7.36 29.77
N ILE A 367 -11.58 -6.32 30.59
CA ILE A 367 -12.69 -5.40 30.37
C ILE A 367 -12.41 -4.54 29.14
N ALA A 368 -11.20 -4.00 29.00
CA ALA A 368 -10.81 -3.20 27.85
C ALA A 368 -10.87 -4.02 26.53
N ALA A 369 -10.43 -5.29 26.57
CA ALA A 369 -10.46 -6.18 25.41
C ALA A 369 -11.89 -6.51 24.91
N LYS A 370 -12.92 -6.36 25.75
CA LYS A 370 -14.32 -6.51 25.36
C LYS A 370 -14.81 -5.49 24.34
N TYR A 371 -14.19 -4.31 24.30
CA TYR A 371 -14.62 -3.18 23.49
C TYR A 371 -13.48 -2.68 22.60
N PRO A 372 -12.99 -3.51 21.66
CA PRO A 372 -11.74 -3.26 20.97
C PRO A 372 -11.74 -2.01 20.07
N ARG A 373 -12.91 -1.44 19.77
CA ARG A 373 -13.08 -0.27 18.89
C ARG A 373 -13.53 1.02 19.59
N ASP A 374 -14.02 0.92 20.83
CA ASP A 374 -14.74 2.00 21.50
C ASP A 374 -13.93 2.65 22.63
N LEU A 375 -12.62 2.49 22.59
CA LEU A 375 -11.72 3.03 23.58
C LEU A 375 -11.11 4.35 23.13
N ALA A 376 -11.02 5.31 24.05
CA ALA A 376 -10.25 6.53 23.90
C ALA A 376 -9.21 6.64 25.01
N LEU A 377 -7.95 6.81 24.65
CA LEU A 377 -6.86 7.13 25.56
C LEU A 377 -6.83 8.64 25.79
N HIS A 378 -6.84 9.03 27.05
CA HIS A 378 -6.71 10.43 27.46
C HIS A 378 -5.26 10.71 27.82
N LEU A 379 -4.71 11.71 27.18
CA LEU A 379 -3.36 12.21 27.36
C LEU A 379 -3.41 13.70 27.68
N SER A 380 -2.37 14.24 28.29
CA SER A 380 -2.23 15.67 28.51
C SER A 380 -0.85 16.17 28.10
N ASP A 381 -0.82 17.39 27.57
CA ASP A 381 0.40 18.11 27.20
C ASP A 381 0.29 19.59 27.63
N GLU A 382 1.24 20.43 27.23
CA GLU A 382 1.24 21.86 27.50
C GLU A 382 0.04 22.60 26.87
N GLU A 383 -0.55 22.05 25.83
CA GLU A 383 -1.76 22.58 25.17
C GLU A 383 -3.05 22.13 25.89
N GLY A 384 -2.94 21.29 26.95
CA GLY A 384 -4.05 20.76 27.74
C GLY A 384 -4.34 19.29 27.47
N ALA A 385 -5.49 18.81 27.97
CA ALA A 385 -5.91 17.42 27.76
C ALA A 385 -6.39 17.19 26.32
N PHE A 386 -6.12 15.98 25.80
CA PHE A 386 -6.66 15.50 24.53
C PHE A 386 -6.93 14.00 24.61
N GLN A 387 -7.78 13.52 23.72
CA GLN A 387 -8.11 12.10 23.63
C GLN A 387 -7.84 11.56 22.24
N ILE A 388 -7.43 10.31 22.16
CA ILE A 388 -7.21 9.59 20.92
C ILE A 388 -7.89 8.22 20.97
N GLU A 389 -8.73 7.93 19.99
CA GLU A 389 -9.37 6.63 19.87
C GLU A 389 -8.35 5.54 19.55
N CYS A 390 -8.58 4.34 20.09
CA CYS A 390 -7.69 3.20 20.00
C CYS A 390 -8.39 1.96 19.45
N LEU A 391 -7.64 1.18 18.69
CA LEU A 391 -8.00 -0.18 18.28
C LEU A 391 -7.11 -1.17 19.03
N ILE A 392 -7.70 -1.96 19.94
CA ILE A 392 -6.95 -2.99 20.64
C ILE A 392 -6.67 -4.16 19.69
N PHE A 393 -5.41 -4.57 19.59
CA PHE A 393 -5.01 -5.68 18.73
C PHE A 393 -4.32 -6.85 19.43
N ALA A 394 -3.85 -6.67 20.66
CA ALA A 394 -3.27 -7.75 21.45
C ALA A 394 -3.44 -7.49 22.95
N GLU A 395 -3.64 -8.57 23.69
CA GLU A 395 -3.67 -8.64 25.15
C GLU A 395 -2.62 -9.67 25.59
N ASP A 396 -1.84 -9.35 26.62
CA ASP A 396 -0.83 -10.22 27.19
C ASP A 396 -0.74 -9.94 28.70
N GLY A 397 -1.55 -10.67 29.48
CA GLY A 397 -1.68 -10.45 30.91
C GLY A 397 -2.17 -9.04 31.23
N PRO A 398 -1.43 -8.24 32.03
CA PRO A 398 -1.81 -6.87 32.35
C PRO A 398 -1.54 -5.87 31.23
N TYR A 399 -1.01 -6.32 30.09
CA TYR A 399 -0.62 -5.44 28.99
C TYR A 399 -1.61 -5.50 27.83
N ILE A 400 -1.92 -4.33 27.28
CA ILE A 400 -2.70 -4.17 26.06
C ILE A 400 -1.89 -3.39 25.02
N ARG A 401 -1.88 -3.88 23.78
CA ARG A 401 -1.36 -3.17 22.62
C ARG A 401 -2.51 -2.64 21.81
N ALA A 402 -2.47 -1.34 21.52
CA ALA A 402 -3.48 -0.67 20.72
C ALA A 402 -2.85 0.17 19.61
N LEU A 403 -3.58 0.27 18.49
CA LEU A 403 -3.29 1.22 17.42
C LEU A 403 -4.08 2.49 17.65
N PHE A 404 -3.49 3.63 17.33
CA PHE A 404 -4.20 4.90 17.33
C PHE A 404 -5.07 5.08 16.10
N LYS A 405 -6.29 5.56 16.29
CA LYS A 405 -7.15 6.06 15.22
C LYS A 405 -6.89 7.54 15.04
N HIS A 406 -6.35 7.89 13.90
CA HIS A 406 -6.09 9.29 13.57
C HIS A 406 -7.36 9.93 12.97
N GLY A 407 -8.34 10.25 13.78
CA GLY A 407 -9.65 10.72 13.35
C GLY A 407 -9.67 12.13 12.69
N SER A 408 -8.60 12.92 12.88
CA SER A 408 -8.43 14.20 12.19
C SER A 408 -6.95 14.53 11.95
N PHE A 409 -6.66 15.41 10.97
CA PHE A 409 -5.30 15.89 10.73
C PHE A 409 -4.75 16.68 11.92
N GLU A 410 -5.59 17.44 12.60
CA GLU A 410 -5.23 18.21 13.79
C GLU A 410 -4.78 17.29 14.92
N LEU A 411 -5.56 16.24 15.20
CA LEU A 411 -5.22 15.24 16.21
C LEU A 411 -3.93 14.50 15.86
N ALA A 412 -3.76 14.12 14.60
CA ALA A 412 -2.55 13.45 14.12
C ALA A 412 -1.31 14.34 14.29
N GLU A 413 -1.41 15.63 13.97
CA GLU A 413 -0.32 16.59 14.17
C GLU A 413 -0.03 16.85 15.66
N ARG A 414 -1.06 16.92 16.49
CA ARG A 414 -0.90 17.07 17.95
C ARG A 414 -0.19 15.86 18.55
N LEU A 415 -0.61 14.64 18.17
CA LEU A 415 0.06 13.41 18.61
C LEU A 415 1.51 13.38 18.18
N LEU A 416 1.82 13.80 16.95
CA LEU A 416 3.19 13.86 16.46
C LEU A 416 4.06 14.81 17.29
N ARG A 417 3.54 16.01 17.62
CA ARG A 417 4.23 16.96 18.50
C ARG A 417 4.42 16.40 19.90
N PHE A 418 3.40 15.73 20.44
CA PHE A 418 3.46 15.07 21.75
C PHE A 418 4.57 14.02 21.80
N VAL A 419 4.58 13.07 20.85
CA VAL A 419 5.62 12.02 20.75
C VAL A 419 7.02 12.64 20.61
N GLY A 420 7.14 13.67 19.78
CA GLY A 420 8.41 14.37 19.56
C GLY A 420 8.99 15.01 20.84
N ARG A 421 8.13 15.61 21.66
CA ARG A 421 8.53 16.18 22.98
C ARG A 421 8.97 15.08 23.94
N GLN A 422 8.22 14.00 24.07
CA GLN A 422 8.57 12.87 24.94
C GLN A 422 9.94 12.27 24.55
N LYS A 423 10.24 12.19 23.25
CA LYS A 423 11.56 11.75 22.76
C LYS A 423 12.69 12.69 23.18
N GLN A 424 12.48 14.00 23.10
CA GLN A 424 13.46 14.99 23.53
C GLN A 424 13.73 14.92 25.04
N GLU A 425 12.69 14.80 25.85
CA GLU A 425 12.79 14.64 27.32
C GLU A 425 13.56 13.38 27.69
N GLN A 426 13.25 12.24 27.06
CA GLN A 426 13.95 10.98 27.26
C GLN A 426 15.43 11.11 26.93
N THR A 427 15.78 11.73 25.80
CA THR A 427 17.17 11.93 25.37
C THR A 427 17.94 12.82 26.34
N LEU A 428 17.30 13.86 26.90
CA LEU A 428 17.92 14.74 27.89
C LEU A 428 18.20 14.01 29.21
N LEU A 429 17.32 13.12 29.65
CA LEU A 429 17.51 12.33 30.87
C LEU A 429 18.64 11.30 30.71
N GLU A 430 18.71 10.63 29.57
CA GLU A 430 19.79 9.68 29.24
C GLU A 430 21.16 10.38 29.15
N ALA A 431 21.19 11.65 28.76
CA ALA A 431 22.43 12.44 28.69
C ALA A 431 22.92 12.94 30.08
N VAL A 432 22.04 12.93 31.10
CA VAL A 432 22.37 13.40 32.47
C VAL A 432 22.63 12.22 33.43
N SER A 433 22.20 11.02 33.08
CA SER A 433 22.43 9.76 33.80
C SER A 433 23.78 9.14 33.42
#